data_04a9af0a90f693276f02e350b9376c56
#
_entry.id   04a9af0a90f693276f02e350b9376c56
#
_cell.length_a   1.000
_cell.length_b   1.000
_cell.length_c   1.000
_cell.angle_alpha   90.00
_cell.angle_beta   90.00
_cell.angle_gamma   90.00
#
_symmetry.space_group_name_H-M   'P 1'
#
loop_
_entity.id
_entity.type
_entity.pdbx_description
1 polymer ?
#
loop_
_entity_poly.entity_id
_entity_poly.type
_entity_poly.pdbx_seq_one_letter_code
_entity_poly.pdbx_strand_id
1 'polypeptide(L)'
;TKMSSQDRRAAIVKESVRLFSRHGFRGTTTREIANAVGVSEPVLYQHFATKSDLYPAIIDSKSKEGQQKFLSVLTPFMETQDDEGFFRELAEQILAWYTDDPAYIRLILFSSLEGHELSRLCYERQAIVYFQFVASYIERRIAQRAFREMDPLVAARAFAGMIGHYAMGQVI
;
A
#
# COMPACT_ATOMS: atom_id res chain seq x y z
N THR A 1 -12.85 29.37 -3.97
CA THR A 1 -12.76 28.73 -5.32
C THR A 1 -13.51 27.40 -5.24
N LYS A 2 -14.40 27.15 -6.20
CA LYS A 2 -15.23 25.93 -6.22
C LYS A 2 -14.32 24.75 -6.56
N MET A 3 -14.24 23.76 -5.66
CA MET A 3 -13.44 22.55 -5.84
C MET A 3 -13.90 21.79 -7.10
N SER A 4 -12.96 21.33 -7.93
CA SER A 4 -13.29 20.52 -9.11
C SER A 4 -13.87 19.16 -8.70
N SER A 5 -14.51 18.44 -9.62
CA SER A 5 -15.04 17.09 -9.35
C SER A 5 -13.91 16.12 -8.97
N GLN A 6 -12.75 16.23 -9.64
CA GLN A 6 -11.59 15.40 -9.38
C GLN A 6 -10.96 15.71 -8.01
N ASP A 7 -10.79 17.00 -7.66
CA ASP A 7 -10.26 17.40 -6.36
C ASP A 7 -11.16 16.94 -5.22
N ARG A 8 -12.48 17.01 -5.44
CA ARG A 8 -13.46 16.55 -4.46
C ARG A 8 -13.39 15.05 -4.25
N ARG A 9 -13.27 14.27 -5.33
CA ARG A 9 -13.06 12.82 -5.26
C ARG A 9 -11.80 12.48 -4.48
N ALA A 10 -10.70 13.18 -4.74
CA ALA A 10 -9.43 13.00 -4.01
C ALA A 10 -9.55 13.35 -2.53
N ALA A 11 -10.24 14.45 -2.20
CA ALA A 11 -10.51 14.85 -0.82
C ALA A 11 -11.36 13.82 -0.07
N ILE A 12 -12.38 13.25 -0.69
CA ILE A 12 -13.19 12.18 -0.11
C ILE A 12 -12.32 10.96 0.21
N VAL A 13 -11.46 10.53 -0.72
CA VAL A 13 -10.54 9.40 -0.52
C VAL A 13 -9.59 9.67 0.66
N LYS A 14 -8.97 10.85 0.70
CA LYS A 14 -8.05 11.26 1.76
C LYS A 14 -8.70 11.23 3.15
N GLU A 15 -9.89 11.83 3.28
CA GLU A 15 -10.62 11.85 4.56
C GLU A 15 -11.13 10.47 4.95
N SER A 16 -11.47 9.62 3.98
CA SER A 16 -11.83 8.22 4.25
C SER A 16 -10.66 7.44 4.86
N VAL A 17 -9.44 7.59 4.35
CA VAL A 17 -8.24 6.97 4.95
C VAL A 17 -8.08 7.43 6.40
N ARG A 18 -8.18 8.74 6.66
CA ARG A 18 -8.03 9.32 7.99
C ARG A 18 -9.08 8.81 8.99
N LEU A 19 -10.35 8.72 8.59
CA LEU A 19 -11.43 8.28 9.46
C LEU A 19 -11.41 6.76 9.67
N PHE A 20 -11.22 5.98 8.60
CA PHE A 20 -11.13 4.53 8.71
C PHE A 20 -9.93 4.06 9.53
N SER A 21 -8.80 4.77 9.48
CA SER A 21 -7.62 4.44 10.30
C SER A 21 -7.82 4.67 11.80
N ARG A 22 -8.83 5.46 12.18
CA ARG A 22 -9.15 5.78 13.59
C ARG A 22 -10.31 4.97 14.16
N HIS A 23 -11.33 4.75 13.34
CA HIS A 23 -12.61 4.21 13.80
C HIS A 23 -12.95 2.86 13.14
N GLY A 24 -12.11 2.37 12.25
CA GLY A 24 -12.41 1.22 11.40
C GLY A 24 -13.47 1.55 10.33
N PHE A 25 -13.71 0.59 9.45
CA PHE A 25 -14.72 0.75 8.41
C PHE A 25 -16.13 0.79 9.00
N ARG A 26 -16.44 -0.13 9.91
CA ARG A 26 -17.78 -0.22 10.53
C ARG A 26 -18.09 1.00 11.39
N GLY A 27 -17.09 1.53 12.10
CA GLY A 27 -17.22 2.68 12.99
C GLY A 27 -17.29 4.04 12.29
N THR A 28 -17.13 4.09 10.95
CA THR A 28 -17.19 5.34 10.18
C THR A 28 -18.41 5.36 9.26
N THR A 29 -19.16 6.43 9.28
CA THR A 29 -20.32 6.64 8.40
C THR A 29 -19.95 7.49 7.17
N THR A 30 -20.69 7.33 6.07
CA THR A 30 -20.57 8.20 4.87
C THR A 30 -20.89 9.66 5.20
N ARG A 31 -21.76 9.90 6.15
CA ARG A 31 -22.10 11.25 6.63
C ARG A 31 -20.91 11.92 7.33
N GLU A 32 -20.14 11.19 8.14
CA GLU A 32 -18.92 11.72 8.78
C GLU A 32 -17.86 12.07 7.73
N ILE A 33 -17.69 11.21 6.72
CA ILE A 33 -16.76 11.47 5.59
C ILE A 33 -17.20 12.74 4.84
N ALA A 34 -18.46 12.83 4.47
CA ALA A 34 -19.02 13.99 3.76
C ALA A 34 -18.84 15.29 4.55
N ASN A 35 -19.12 15.26 5.85
CA ASN A 35 -18.91 16.41 6.74
C ASN A 35 -17.45 16.82 6.85
N ALA A 36 -16.51 15.86 6.93
CA ALA A 36 -15.09 16.13 7.00
C ALA A 36 -14.54 16.80 5.73
N VAL A 37 -15.12 16.48 4.58
CA VAL A 37 -14.77 17.12 3.29
C VAL A 37 -15.50 18.45 3.07
N GLY A 38 -16.55 18.73 3.83
CA GLY A 38 -17.39 19.91 3.66
C GLY A 38 -18.38 19.79 2.49
N VAL A 39 -18.87 18.57 2.22
CA VAL A 39 -19.88 18.29 1.20
C VAL A 39 -21.12 17.62 1.81
N SER A 40 -22.24 17.61 1.08
CA SER A 40 -23.39 16.83 1.49
C SER A 40 -23.22 15.34 1.17
N GLU A 41 -23.87 14.48 1.93
CA GLU A 41 -23.85 13.03 1.71
C GLU A 41 -24.32 12.62 0.30
N PRO A 42 -25.36 13.22 -0.30
CA PRO A 42 -25.70 12.99 -1.70
C PRO A 42 -24.58 13.31 -2.69
N VAL A 43 -23.76 14.34 -2.41
CA VAL A 43 -22.59 14.66 -3.25
C VAL A 43 -21.50 13.58 -3.12
N LEU A 44 -21.31 13.01 -1.94
CA LEU A 44 -20.41 11.85 -1.78
C LEU A 44 -20.89 10.67 -2.62
N TYR A 45 -22.20 10.37 -2.60
CA TYR A 45 -22.78 9.28 -3.38
C TYR A 45 -22.75 9.51 -4.90
N GLN A 46 -22.59 10.75 -5.39
CA GLN A 46 -22.29 11.02 -6.80
C GLN A 46 -20.90 10.54 -7.22
N HIS A 47 -19.97 10.43 -6.29
CA HIS A 47 -18.59 9.98 -6.54
C HIS A 47 -18.38 8.50 -6.23
N PHE A 48 -19.09 7.97 -5.25
CA PHE A 48 -18.95 6.59 -4.76
C PHE A 48 -20.34 6.04 -4.43
N ALA A 49 -20.82 5.07 -5.22
CA ALA A 49 -22.17 4.53 -5.08
C ALA A 49 -22.39 3.87 -3.71
N THR A 50 -21.34 3.28 -3.14
CA THR A 50 -21.35 2.66 -1.81
C THR A 50 -20.12 3.08 -1.01
N LYS A 51 -20.16 2.86 0.31
CA LYS A 51 -18.98 3.07 1.17
C LYS A 51 -17.83 2.12 0.81
N SER A 52 -18.12 0.93 0.33
CA SER A 52 -17.12 -0.05 -0.10
C SER A 52 -16.37 0.37 -1.36
N ASP A 53 -16.96 1.21 -2.23
CA ASP A 53 -16.30 1.73 -3.44
C ASP A 53 -15.14 2.69 -3.10
N LEU A 54 -15.03 3.13 -1.85
CA LEU A 54 -13.88 3.87 -1.37
C LEU A 54 -12.61 3.02 -1.31
N TYR A 55 -12.72 1.71 -1.08
CA TYR A 55 -11.57 0.82 -0.95
C TYR A 55 -10.71 0.73 -2.21
N PRO A 56 -11.25 0.40 -3.40
CA PRO A 56 -10.47 0.44 -4.63
C PRO A 56 -9.85 1.81 -4.89
N ALA A 57 -10.60 2.89 -4.62
CA ALA A 57 -10.11 4.24 -4.83
C ALA A 57 -8.95 4.63 -3.87
N ILE A 58 -8.99 4.15 -2.63
CA ILE A 58 -7.89 4.33 -1.66
C ILE A 58 -6.64 3.60 -2.16
N ILE A 59 -6.77 2.35 -2.60
CA ILE A 59 -5.66 1.56 -3.12
C ILE A 59 -5.08 2.22 -4.38
N ASP A 60 -5.92 2.59 -5.33
CA ASP A 60 -5.49 3.22 -6.59
C ASP A 60 -4.77 4.56 -6.35
N SER A 61 -5.19 5.33 -5.33
CA SER A 61 -4.53 6.59 -4.97
C SER A 61 -3.12 6.40 -4.42
N LYS A 62 -2.85 5.23 -3.82
CA LYS A 62 -1.55 4.91 -3.21
C LYS A 62 -0.62 4.12 -4.14
N SER A 63 -1.17 3.42 -5.16
CA SER A 63 -0.39 2.45 -5.92
C SER A 63 0.44 3.05 -7.05
N LYS A 64 -0.09 4.04 -7.79
CA LYS A 64 0.56 4.48 -9.03
C LYS A 64 1.92 5.15 -8.81
N GLU A 65 1.98 6.15 -7.93
CA GLU A 65 3.24 6.87 -7.65
C GLU A 65 4.22 6.00 -6.87
N GLY A 66 3.73 5.26 -5.88
CA GLY A 66 4.55 4.38 -5.05
C GLY A 66 5.22 3.26 -5.84
N GLN A 67 4.47 2.60 -6.75
CA GLN A 67 5.01 1.52 -7.56
C GLN A 67 6.09 2.00 -8.52
N GLN A 68 5.87 3.10 -9.22
CA GLN A 68 6.84 3.64 -10.17
C GLN A 68 8.14 4.08 -9.46
N LYS A 69 8.02 4.73 -8.31
CA LYS A 69 9.16 5.09 -7.46
C LYS A 69 9.92 3.85 -7.00
N PHE A 70 9.24 2.85 -6.45
CA PHE A 70 9.83 1.60 -5.98
C PHE A 70 10.65 0.91 -7.05
N LEU A 71 10.10 0.74 -8.25
CA LEU A 71 10.80 0.11 -9.37
C LEU A 71 12.03 0.93 -9.80
N SER A 72 11.89 2.25 -9.90
CA SER A 72 12.98 3.12 -10.38
C SER A 72 14.20 3.14 -9.47
N VAL A 73 14.02 3.03 -8.15
CA VAL A 73 15.15 3.02 -7.20
C VAL A 73 15.85 1.68 -7.12
N LEU A 74 15.15 0.56 -7.35
CA LEU A 74 15.74 -0.78 -7.28
C LEU A 74 16.38 -1.24 -8.59
N THR A 75 15.88 -0.77 -9.74
CA THR A 75 16.38 -1.17 -11.08
C THR A 75 17.90 -0.99 -11.26
N PRO A 76 18.53 0.12 -10.85
CA PRO A 76 19.98 0.30 -11.01
C PRO A 76 20.81 -0.81 -10.33
N PHE A 77 20.42 -1.23 -9.12
CA PHE A 77 21.09 -2.31 -8.40
C PHE A 77 20.91 -3.67 -9.09
N MET A 78 19.74 -3.88 -9.71
CA MET A 78 19.49 -5.10 -10.50
C MET A 78 20.37 -5.14 -11.75
N GLU A 79 20.60 -4.02 -12.42
CA GLU A 79 21.41 -3.90 -13.64
C GLU A 79 22.88 -4.11 -13.33
N THR A 80 23.38 -3.54 -12.24
CA THR A 80 24.77 -3.67 -11.81
C THR A 80 25.06 -4.95 -11.02
N GLN A 81 24.00 -5.74 -10.72
CA GLN A 81 24.09 -6.96 -9.89
C GLN A 81 24.65 -6.69 -8.48
N ASP A 82 24.39 -5.50 -7.95
CA ASP A 82 24.73 -5.12 -6.58
C ASP A 82 23.68 -5.70 -5.63
N ASP A 83 23.90 -6.94 -5.21
CA ASP A 83 22.96 -7.66 -4.33
C ASP A 83 22.80 -6.96 -2.97
N GLU A 84 23.91 -6.47 -2.39
CA GLU A 84 23.85 -5.77 -1.09
C GLU A 84 23.08 -4.46 -1.19
N GLY A 85 23.37 -3.65 -2.21
CA GLY A 85 22.66 -2.40 -2.47
C GLY A 85 21.18 -2.63 -2.73
N PHE A 86 20.84 -3.67 -3.51
CA PHE A 86 19.44 -4.03 -3.79
C PHE A 86 18.66 -4.34 -2.51
N PHE A 87 19.15 -5.23 -1.66
CA PHE A 87 18.43 -5.62 -0.44
C PHE A 87 18.44 -4.54 0.64
N ARG A 88 19.49 -3.71 0.70
CA ARG A 88 19.51 -2.54 1.57
C ARG A 88 18.43 -1.53 1.18
N GLU A 89 18.42 -1.14 -0.09
CA GLU A 89 17.41 -0.21 -0.62
C GLU A 89 16.00 -0.77 -0.46
N LEU A 90 15.80 -2.07 -0.75
CA LEU A 90 14.51 -2.74 -0.54
C LEU A 90 14.05 -2.64 0.92
N ALA A 91 14.96 -2.85 1.89
CA ALA A 91 14.63 -2.71 3.30
C ALA A 91 14.24 -1.27 3.66
N GLU A 92 14.97 -0.27 3.14
CA GLU A 92 14.67 1.15 3.35
C GLU A 92 13.30 1.52 2.77
N GLN A 93 12.96 1.05 1.57
CA GLN A 93 11.64 1.27 0.97
C GLN A 93 10.51 0.63 1.77
N ILE A 94 10.72 -0.58 2.31
CA ILE A 94 9.73 -1.24 3.17
C ILE A 94 9.55 -0.44 4.47
N LEU A 95 10.63 -0.01 5.12
CA LEU A 95 10.57 0.81 6.34
C LEU A 95 9.83 2.13 6.08
N ALA A 96 10.19 2.83 5.00
CA ALA A 96 9.56 4.07 4.61
C ALA A 96 8.05 3.90 4.38
N TRP A 97 7.63 2.79 3.76
CA TRP A 97 6.21 2.50 3.55
C TRP A 97 5.41 2.42 4.87
N TYR A 98 6.01 1.90 5.95
CA TYR A 98 5.36 1.86 7.26
C TYR A 98 5.38 3.21 7.99
N THR A 99 6.44 4.01 7.81
CA THR A 99 6.66 5.24 8.59
C THR A 99 6.07 6.48 7.92
N ASP A 100 6.01 6.53 6.59
CA ASP A 100 5.56 7.71 5.85
C ASP A 100 4.04 7.91 5.92
N ASP A 101 3.26 6.82 5.99
CA ASP A 101 1.81 6.90 6.10
C ASP A 101 1.24 5.90 7.14
N PRO A 102 1.43 6.17 8.44
CA PRO A 102 0.92 5.30 9.50
C PRO A 102 -0.61 5.13 9.47
N ALA A 103 -1.33 6.14 8.96
CA ALA A 103 -2.78 6.07 8.85
C ALA A 103 -3.22 4.99 7.83
N TYR A 104 -2.52 4.90 6.71
CA TYR A 104 -2.78 3.87 5.71
C TYR A 104 -2.45 2.46 6.24
N ILE A 105 -1.33 2.31 6.94
CA ILE A 105 -0.95 1.03 7.57
C ILE A 105 -2.01 0.59 8.59
N ARG A 106 -2.44 1.48 9.48
CA ARG A 106 -3.51 1.17 10.44
C ARG A 106 -4.80 0.77 9.75
N LEU A 107 -5.16 1.45 8.67
CA LEU A 107 -6.34 1.11 7.88
C LEU A 107 -6.27 -0.32 7.33
N ILE A 108 -5.12 -0.74 6.78
CA ILE A 108 -4.93 -2.10 6.28
C ILE A 108 -5.03 -3.13 7.42
N LEU A 109 -4.42 -2.84 8.57
CA LEU A 109 -4.49 -3.70 9.76
C LEU A 109 -5.92 -3.83 10.29
N PHE A 110 -6.65 -2.72 10.45
CA PHE A 110 -8.07 -2.76 10.83
C PHE A 110 -8.90 -3.58 9.86
N SER A 111 -8.70 -3.38 8.56
CA SER A 111 -9.40 -4.14 7.52
C SER A 111 -9.14 -5.65 7.65
N SER A 112 -7.89 -6.03 7.95
CA SER A 112 -7.53 -7.44 8.15
C SER A 112 -8.23 -8.06 9.36
N LEU A 113 -8.26 -7.33 10.49
CA LEU A 113 -8.88 -7.78 11.72
C LEU A 113 -10.42 -7.85 11.64
N GLU A 114 -11.01 -6.92 10.90
CA GLU A 114 -12.47 -6.89 10.68
C GLU A 114 -12.93 -7.85 9.58
N GLY A 115 -12.01 -8.53 8.88
CA GLY A 115 -12.31 -9.41 7.75
C GLY A 115 -12.86 -8.67 6.53
N HIS A 116 -12.48 -7.41 6.36
CA HIS A 116 -12.91 -6.59 5.23
C HIS A 116 -12.07 -6.80 3.98
N GLU A 117 -12.67 -6.48 2.85
CA GLU A 117 -12.12 -6.68 1.51
C GLU A 117 -10.86 -5.85 1.23
N LEU A 118 -10.65 -4.71 1.92
CA LEU A 118 -9.55 -3.80 1.63
C LEU A 118 -8.17 -4.47 1.76
N SER A 119 -7.95 -5.26 2.80
CA SER A 119 -6.66 -5.96 3.00
C SER A 119 -6.38 -6.97 1.90
N ARG A 120 -7.41 -7.69 1.44
CA ARG A 120 -7.31 -8.60 0.29
C ARG A 120 -7.00 -7.82 -1.00
N LEU A 121 -7.71 -6.74 -1.27
CA LEU A 121 -7.47 -5.87 -2.42
C LEU A 121 -6.08 -5.24 -2.40
N CYS A 122 -5.59 -4.83 -1.22
CA CYS A 122 -4.24 -4.31 -1.06
C CYS A 122 -3.20 -5.38 -1.43
N TYR A 123 -3.38 -6.62 -0.93
CA TYR A 123 -2.49 -7.73 -1.27
C TYR A 123 -2.51 -8.03 -2.78
N GLU A 124 -3.70 -8.21 -3.37
CA GLU A 124 -3.85 -8.62 -4.77
C GLU A 124 -3.41 -7.53 -5.77
N ARG A 125 -3.61 -6.24 -5.45
CA ARG A 125 -3.33 -5.15 -6.38
C ARG A 125 -1.99 -4.45 -6.16
N GLN A 126 -1.43 -4.57 -4.97
CA GLN A 126 -0.17 -3.91 -4.62
C GLN A 126 0.91 -4.91 -4.22
N ALA A 127 0.74 -5.59 -3.10
CA ALA A 127 1.81 -6.37 -2.50
C ALA A 127 2.36 -7.47 -3.42
N ILE A 128 1.48 -8.18 -4.14
CA ILE A 128 1.90 -9.26 -5.04
C ILE A 128 2.82 -8.76 -6.17
N VAL A 129 2.60 -7.56 -6.68
CA VAL A 129 3.41 -6.97 -7.75
C VAL A 129 4.84 -6.69 -7.25
N TYR A 130 4.98 -6.17 -6.04
CA TYR A 130 6.28 -5.95 -5.41
C TYR A 130 7.00 -7.26 -5.13
N PHE A 131 6.30 -8.27 -4.60
CA PHE A 131 6.88 -9.58 -4.33
C PHE A 131 7.35 -10.27 -5.63
N GLN A 132 6.57 -10.19 -6.71
CA GLN A 132 6.95 -10.75 -8.00
C GLN A 132 8.18 -10.05 -8.59
N PHE A 133 8.27 -8.73 -8.44
CA PHE A 133 9.44 -7.97 -8.88
C PHE A 133 10.71 -8.41 -8.13
N VAL A 134 10.67 -8.50 -6.81
CA VAL A 134 11.80 -8.96 -6.00
C VAL A 134 12.13 -10.42 -6.30
N ALA A 135 11.10 -11.28 -6.45
CA ALA A 135 11.28 -12.68 -6.81
C ALA A 135 11.99 -12.84 -8.17
N SER A 136 11.66 -12.03 -9.17
CA SER A 136 12.32 -12.07 -10.48
C SER A 136 13.80 -11.76 -10.40
N TYR A 137 14.21 -10.86 -9.51
CA TYR A 137 15.62 -10.60 -9.22
C TYR A 137 16.30 -11.82 -8.58
N ILE A 138 15.70 -12.37 -7.53
CA ILE A 138 16.22 -13.56 -6.84
C ILE A 138 16.37 -14.74 -7.80
N GLU A 139 15.35 -15.02 -8.64
CA GLU A 139 15.38 -16.07 -9.64
C GLU A 139 16.54 -15.90 -10.61
N ARG A 140 16.76 -14.69 -11.13
CA ARG A 140 17.89 -14.38 -12.00
C ARG A 140 19.23 -14.63 -11.30
N ARG A 141 19.37 -14.26 -10.02
CA ARG A 141 20.61 -14.47 -9.24
C ARG A 141 20.84 -15.94 -8.93
N ILE A 142 19.79 -16.73 -8.74
CA ILE A 142 19.89 -18.20 -8.61
C ILE A 142 20.39 -18.81 -9.93
N ALA A 143 19.81 -18.41 -11.06
CA ALA A 143 20.25 -18.88 -12.39
C ALA A 143 21.73 -18.57 -12.70
N GLN A 144 22.23 -17.45 -12.16
CA GLN A 144 23.64 -17.05 -12.24
C GLN A 144 24.53 -17.72 -11.17
N ARG A 145 23.98 -18.59 -10.32
CA ARG A 145 24.66 -19.26 -9.20
C ARG A 145 25.24 -18.31 -8.15
N ALA A 146 24.75 -17.08 -8.10
CA ALA A 146 25.09 -16.13 -7.04
C ALA A 146 24.31 -16.41 -5.74
N PHE A 147 23.09 -16.89 -5.87
CA PHE A 147 22.29 -17.34 -4.74
C PHE A 147 22.11 -18.86 -4.78
N ARG A 148 21.93 -19.46 -3.58
CA ARG A 148 21.53 -20.86 -3.45
C ARG A 148 20.12 -21.09 -4.01
N GLU A 149 19.79 -22.32 -4.38
CA GLU A 149 18.44 -22.68 -4.76
C GLU A 149 17.45 -22.49 -3.63
N MET A 150 16.35 -21.82 -3.92
CA MET A 150 15.24 -21.57 -3.03
C MET A 150 14.02 -21.13 -3.87
N ASP A 151 12.83 -21.16 -3.29
CA ASP A 151 11.65 -20.53 -3.91
C ASP A 151 11.80 -19.00 -3.90
N PRO A 152 11.89 -18.33 -5.07
CA PRO A 152 12.12 -16.89 -5.14
C PRO A 152 11.00 -16.06 -4.51
N LEU A 153 9.74 -16.49 -4.65
CA LEU A 153 8.59 -15.78 -4.11
C LEU A 153 8.53 -15.92 -2.58
N VAL A 154 8.83 -17.11 -2.06
CA VAL A 154 8.90 -17.34 -0.61
C VAL A 154 10.04 -16.50 -0.01
N ALA A 155 11.22 -16.46 -0.66
CA ALA A 155 12.35 -15.66 -0.21
C ALA A 155 12.03 -14.15 -0.19
N ALA A 156 11.40 -13.64 -1.26
CA ALA A 156 10.96 -12.24 -1.34
C ALA A 156 9.98 -11.89 -0.21
N ARG A 157 8.99 -12.75 0.04
CA ARG A 157 8.00 -12.56 1.11
C ARG A 157 8.61 -12.68 2.50
N ALA A 158 9.53 -13.62 2.71
CA ALA A 158 10.22 -13.77 3.98
C ALA A 158 11.06 -12.53 4.31
N PHE A 159 11.83 -12.03 3.35
CA PHE A 159 12.62 -10.80 3.52
C PHE A 159 11.73 -9.61 3.89
N ALA A 160 10.68 -9.37 3.09
CA ALA A 160 9.74 -8.29 3.35
C ALA A 160 9.01 -8.45 4.70
N GLY A 161 8.68 -9.70 5.08
CA GLY A 161 8.04 -10.01 6.35
C GLY A 161 8.91 -9.71 7.56
N MET A 162 10.23 -10.00 7.50
CA MET A 162 11.16 -9.67 8.57
C MET A 162 11.23 -8.15 8.81
N ILE A 163 11.40 -7.37 7.74
CA ILE A 163 11.47 -5.90 7.83
C ILE A 163 10.12 -5.32 8.25
N GLY A 164 9.02 -5.81 7.65
CA GLY A 164 7.67 -5.35 7.97
C GLY A 164 7.27 -5.64 9.42
N HIS A 165 7.65 -6.80 9.96
CA HIS A 165 7.40 -7.11 11.37
C HIS A 165 8.13 -6.13 12.32
N TYR A 166 9.39 -5.84 12.03
CA TYR A 166 10.15 -4.83 12.79
C TYR A 166 9.48 -3.45 12.69
N ALA A 167 9.16 -3.01 11.46
CA ALA A 167 8.53 -1.72 11.22
C ALA A 167 7.15 -1.58 11.88
N MET A 168 6.37 -2.66 11.92
CA MET A 168 5.05 -2.68 12.55
C MET A 168 5.14 -2.33 14.04
N GLY A 169 6.16 -2.81 14.75
CA GLY A 169 6.40 -2.46 16.15
C GLY A 169 6.73 -0.98 16.40
N GLN A 170 6.99 -0.18 15.34
CA GLN A 170 7.20 1.26 15.44
C GLN A 170 5.91 2.06 15.21
N VAL A 171 4.86 1.45 14.63
CA VAL A 171 3.62 2.09 14.21
C VAL A 171 2.45 1.78 15.15
N ILE A 172 2.50 0.66 15.85
CA ILE A 172 1.52 0.22 16.86
C ILE A 172 1.90 0.75 18.22
#